data_36571f148218e6b08bcc7c3a61f1ab59
#
_entry.id   36571f148218e6b08bcc7c3a61f1ab59
#
_cell.length_a   1.000
_cell.length_b   1.000
_cell.length_c   1.000
_cell.angle_alpha   90.00
_cell.angle_beta   90.00
_cell.angle_gamma   90.00
#
_symmetry.space_group_name_H-M   'P 1'
#
loop_
_entity.id
_entity.type
_entity.pdbx_description
1 polymer ?
#
loop_
_entity_poly.entity_id
_entity_poly.type
_entity_poly.pdbx_seq_one_letter_code
_entity_poly.pdbx_strand_id
1 'polypeptide(L)'
;MDNLNKCLRVAGFLDNSLVNGEGLRSVLFVSGCRHKCPGCHNASMQAFDYGDSVSLKEILGRIEKNVPLIKGVTFSGGDPFEHADVLSELAEEIKDMGLNIWCYSGYTYEEIMDSNDESKISLLSKVDVLVDGRFDASKKEGAPKYAGSSNQRILKLS
;
A
#
# COMPACT_ATOMS: atom_id res chain seq x y z
N MET A 1 -15.67 -17.96 -3.65
CA MET A 1 -15.31 -17.77 -3.93
C MET A 1 -14.43 -17.42 -4.44
N ASP A 2 -14.44 -16.90 -5.15
CA ASP A 2 -13.25 -16.79 -5.49
C ASP A 2 -12.85 -15.46 -5.84
N ASN A 3 -12.66 -14.63 -4.79
CA ASN A 3 -12.16 -13.28 -4.90
C ASN A 3 -10.75 -13.23 -5.51
N LEU A 4 -10.07 -14.37 -5.51
CA LEU A 4 -8.71 -14.46 -6.06
C LEU A 4 -8.66 -14.31 -7.57
N ASN A 5 -9.81 -14.39 -8.25
CA ASN A 5 -9.87 -14.14 -9.69
C ASN A 5 -10.01 -12.65 -10.04
N LYS A 6 -10.25 -11.80 -9.04
CA LYS A 6 -10.28 -10.37 -9.27
C LYS A 6 -8.90 -9.86 -9.65
N CYS A 7 -8.86 -8.80 -10.43
CA CYS A 7 -7.61 -8.21 -10.90
C CYS A 7 -7.39 -6.84 -10.28
N LEU A 8 -6.11 -6.50 -10.18
CA LEU A 8 -5.64 -5.22 -9.66
C LEU A 8 -4.67 -4.65 -10.68
N ARG A 9 -4.74 -3.34 -10.91
CA ARG A 9 -3.76 -2.67 -11.77
C ARG A 9 -2.47 -2.48 -10.97
N VAL A 10 -1.43 -3.20 -11.35
CA VAL A 10 -0.15 -3.23 -10.64
C VAL A 10 0.89 -2.43 -11.41
N ALA A 11 1.48 -1.44 -10.77
CA ALA A 11 2.55 -0.62 -11.33
C ALA A 11 3.91 -1.29 -11.18
N GLY A 12 4.09 -2.12 -10.15
CA GLY A 12 5.35 -2.82 -9.92
C GLY A 12 5.27 -3.71 -8.71
N PHE A 13 6.30 -4.53 -8.55
CA PHE A 13 6.40 -5.43 -7.40
C PHE A 13 7.88 -5.65 -7.07
N LEU A 14 8.22 -5.53 -5.80
CA LEU A 14 9.55 -5.85 -5.29
C LEU A 14 9.42 -7.08 -4.41
N ASP A 15 10.21 -8.12 -4.70
CA ASP A 15 10.14 -9.35 -3.91
C ASP A 15 10.66 -9.13 -2.49
N ASN A 16 11.69 -8.29 -2.32
CA ASN A 16 12.18 -7.97 -1.00
C ASN A 16 12.76 -6.56 -0.98
N SER A 17 12.48 -5.83 0.08
CA SER A 17 12.90 -4.45 0.27
C SER A 17 13.07 -4.17 1.76
N LEU A 18 14.07 -3.35 2.08
CA LEU A 18 14.31 -2.91 3.46
C LEU A 18 13.97 -1.43 3.66
N VAL A 19 13.50 -0.76 2.60
CA VAL A 19 13.26 0.70 2.66
C VAL A 19 11.78 1.08 2.61
N ASN A 20 10.90 0.11 2.50
CA ASN A 20 9.46 0.36 2.37
C ASN A 20 8.69 -0.12 3.60
N GLY A 21 9.23 0.12 4.77
CA GLY A 21 8.67 -0.30 6.04
C GLY A 21 9.67 -1.11 6.83
N GLU A 22 9.29 -1.48 8.04
CA GLU A 22 10.18 -2.17 8.96
C GLU A 22 10.36 -3.63 8.58
N GLY A 23 11.60 -4.09 8.54
CA GLY A 23 11.95 -5.46 8.21
C GLY A 23 11.98 -5.71 6.71
N LEU A 24 12.32 -6.95 6.34
CA LEU A 24 12.34 -7.34 4.95
C LEU A 24 10.92 -7.59 4.48
N ARG A 25 10.53 -6.98 3.36
CA ARG A 25 9.12 -6.95 2.93
C ARG A 25 9.00 -7.11 1.43
N SER A 26 7.93 -7.78 0.98
CA SER A 26 7.50 -7.68 -0.41
C SER A 26 6.71 -6.38 -0.56
N VAL A 27 6.87 -5.69 -1.69
CA VAL A 27 6.20 -4.41 -1.92
C VAL A 27 5.36 -4.48 -3.18
N LEU A 28 4.08 -4.17 -3.06
CA LEU A 28 3.14 -4.09 -4.16
C LEU A 28 2.87 -2.62 -4.45
N PHE A 29 3.19 -2.19 -5.68
CA PHE A 29 2.91 -0.84 -6.13
C PHE A 29 1.66 -0.86 -7.01
N VAL A 30 0.62 -0.16 -6.58
CA VAL A 30 -0.62 -0.06 -7.35
C VAL A 30 -0.61 1.21 -8.20
N SER A 31 -1.41 1.23 -9.26
CA SER A 31 -1.54 2.39 -10.13
C SER A 31 -2.79 3.17 -9.78
N GLY A 32 -2.70 4.49 -9.85
CA GLY A 32 -3.81 5.40 -9.63
C GLY A 32 -3.69 6.16 -8.32
N CYS A 33 -3.70 7.47 -8.44
CA CYS A 33 -3.65 8.35 -7.28
C CYS A 33 -4.24 9.70 -7.67
N ARG A 34 -5.21 10.18 -6.88
CA ARG A 34 -5.88 11.46 -7.16
C ARG A 34 -5.22 12.65 -6.50
N HIS A 35 -4.21 12.40 -5.65
CA HIS A 35 -3.60 13.48 -4.87
C HIS A 35 -2.72 14.41 -5.70
N LYS A 36 -2.04 13.86 -6.72
CA LYS A 36 -1.20 14.63 -7.65
C LYS A 36 -0.17 15.52 -6.94
N CYS A 37 0.50 14.95 -5.95
CA CYS A 37 1.49 15.68 -5.16
C CYS A 37 2.65 16.14 -6.04
N PRO A 38 2.99 17.44 -6.03
CA PRO A 38 4.15 17.92 -6.77
C PRO A 38 5.44 17.24 -6.29
N GLY A 39 6.27 16.79 -7.22
CA GLY A 39 7.53 16.13 -6.89
C GLY A 39 7.38 14.71 -6.34
N CYS A 40 6.21 14.11 -6.50
CA CYS A 40 5.97 12.73 -6.06
C CYS A 40 6.99 11.77 -6.68
N HIS A 41 7.56 10.89 -5.85
CA HIS A 41 8.56 9.92 -6.31
C HIS A 41 7.97 8.90 -7.30
N ASN A 42 6.67 8.66 -7.22
CA ASN A 42 5.98 7.67 -8.04
C ASN A 42 5.02 8.33 -9.03
N ALA A 43 5.46 9.45 -9.65
CA ALA A 43 4.58 10.26 -10.49
C ALA A 43 3.91 9.48 -11.63
N SER A 44 4.64 8.55 -12.26
CA SER A 44 4.04 7.74 -13.34
C SER A 44 2.97 6.79 -12.83
N MET A 45 3.00 6.43 -11.55
CA MET A 45 2.02 5.53 -10.95
C MET A 45 0.71 6.26 -10.57
N GLN A 46 0.65 7.58 -10.77
CA GLN A 46 -0.58 8.33 -10.53
C GLN A 46 -1.65 8.02 -11.56
N ALA A 47 -1.25 7.61 -12.75
CA ALA A 47 -2.21 7.28 -13.82
C ALA A 47 -2.87 5.93 -13.52
N PHE A 48 -4.20 5.88 -13.57
CA PHE A 48 -4.95 4.67 -13.25
C PHE A 48 -4.76 3.56 -14.27
N ASP A 49 -4.34 3.88 -15.49
CA ASP A 49 -4.09 2.90 -16.53
C ASP A 49 -2.62 2.49 -16.66
N TYR A 50 -1.77 2.99 -15.77
CA TYR A 50 -0.35 2.63 -15.76
C TYR A 50 -0.18 1.19 -15.25
N GLY A 51 0.79 0.46 -15.80
CA GLY A 51 1.10 -0.90 -15.35
C GLY A 51 0.20 -1.96 -15.97
N ASP A 52 0.12 -3.09 -15.32
CA ASP A 52 -0.58 -4.27 -15.84
C ASP A 52 -1.70 -4.71 -14.92
N SER A 53 -2.74 -5.34 -15.51
CA SER A 53 -3.80 -5.96 -14.74
C SER A 53 -3.35 -7.34 -14.31
N VAL A 54 -3.29 -7.59 -13.01
CA VAL A 54 -2.78 -8.85 -12.44
C VAL A 54 -3.80 -9.41 -11.47
N SER A 55 -4.03 -10.72 -11.52
CA SER A 55 -5.00 -11.34 -10.61
C SER A 55 -4.45 -11.40 -9.19
N LEU A 56 -5.35 -11.38 -8.21
CA LEU A 56 -4.96 -11.53 -6.80
C LEU A 56 -4.26 -12.86 -6.56
N LYS A 57 -4.68 -13.90 -7.24
CA LYS A 57 -4.07 -15.23 -7.13
C LYS A 57 -2.59 -15.18 -7.52
N GLU A 58 -2.29 -14.49 -8.60
CA GLU A 58 -0.91 -14.34 -9.08
C GLU A 58 -0.07 -13.55 -8.11
N ILE A 59 -0.63 -12.45 -7.56
CA ILE A 59 0.05 -11.63 -6.56
C ILE A 59 0.35 -12.46 -5.31
N LEU A 60 -0.64 -13.19 -4.81
CA LEU A 60 -0.46 -14.04 -3.63
C LEU A 60 0.59 -15.12 -3.86
N GLY A 61 0.59 -15.73 -5.05
CA GLY A 61 1.60 -16.74 -5.38
C GLY A 61 3.01 -16.17 -5.33
N ARG A 62 3.18 -14.94 -5.77
CA ARG A 62 4.47 -14.27 -5.74
C ARG A 62 4.90 -13.93 -4.30
N ILE A 63 3.96 -13.50 -3.46
CA ILE A 63 4.23 -13.24 -2.06
C ILE A 63 4.62 -14.54 -1.34
N GLU A 64 3.90 -15.62 -1.60
CA GLU A 64 4.17 -16.91 -0.96
C GLU A 64 5.59 -17.41 -1.22
N LYS A 65 6.13 -17.15 -2.41
CA LYS A 65 7.49 -17.55 -2.75
C LYS A 65 8.54 -16.87 -1.86
N ASN A 66 8.19 -15.76 -1.25
CA ASN A 66 9.12 -14.98 -0.42
C ASN A 66 9.01 -15.33 1.06
N VAL A 67 8.03 -16.13 1.44
CA VAL A 67 7.89 -16.63 2.82
C VAL A 67 8.85 -17.82 2.99
N PRO A 68 9.59 -17.93 4.10
CA PRO A 68 9.49 -17.15 5.34
C PRO A 68 10.51 -16.02 5.44
N LEU A 69 11.16 -15.61 4.36
CA LEU A 69 12.18 -14.58 4.41
C LEU A 69 11.61 -13.20 4.76
N ILE A 70 10.41 -12.89 4.26
CA ILE A 70 9.80 -11.58 4.51
C ILE A 70 9.01 -11.58 5.82
N LYS A 71 8.98 -10.43 6.47
CA LYS A 71 8.18 -10.22 7.68
C LYS A 71 6.78 -9.74 7.36
N GLY A 72 6.61 -9.14 6.21
CA GLY A 72 5.32 -8.60 5.83
C GLY A 72 5.29 -8.10 4.40
N VAL A 73 4.19 -7.44 4.08
CA VAL A 73 3.93 -6.88 2.76
C VAL A 73 3.63 -5.39 2.92
N THR A 74 4.08 -4.59 1.98
CA THR A 74 3.79 -3.16 1.94
C THR A 74 2.98 -2.85 0.69
N PHE A 75 1.90 -2.10 0.86
CA PHE A 75 1.14 -1.54 -0.25
C PHE A 75 1.58 -0.11 -0.47
N SER A 76 1.96 0.21 -1.68
CA SER A 76 2.45 1.53 -2.05
C SER A 76 2.07 1.81 -3.52
N GLY A 77 2.79 2.70 -4.19
CA GLY A 77 2.58 3.01 -5.59
C GLY A 77 1.95 4.36 -5.79
N GLY A 78 0.83 4.40 -6.50
CA GLY A 78 -0.12 5.50 -6.52
C GLY A 78 -0.72 5.60 -5.11
N ASP A 79 -2.00 5.32 -4.98
CA ASP A 79 -2.57 5.26 -3.64
C ASP A 79 -3.37 3.97 -3.46
N PRO A 80 -2.94 3.09 -2.54
CA PRO A 80 -3.65 1.83 -2.28
C PRO A 80 -5.13 2.01 -1.96
N PHE A 81 -5.52 3.10 -1.29
CA PHE A 81 -6.92 3.32 -0.94
C PHE A 81 -7.80 3.64 -2.15
N GLU A 82 -7.21 3.89 -3.31
CA GLU A 82 -8.00 3.98 -4.55
C GLU A 82 -8.48 2.60 -5.03
N HIS A 83 -7.92 1.53 -4.48
CA HIS A 83 -8.28 0.15 -4.80
C HIS A 83 -8.65 -0.62 -3.53
N ALA A 84 -9.28 0.08 -2.59
CA ALA A 84 -9.51 -0.46 -1.25
C ALA A 84 -10.34 -1.74 -1.23
N ASP A 85 -11.33 -1.85 -2.12
CA ASP A 85 -12.19 -3.03 -2.18
C ASP A 85 -11.39 -4.30 -2.50
N VAL A 86 -10.58 -4.23 -3.55
CA VAL A 86 -9.76 -5.38 -3.98
C VAL A 86 -8.62 -5.62 -2.99
N LEU A 87 -7.96 -4.55 -2.54
CA LEU A 87 -6.85 -4.70 -1.60
C LEU A 87 -7.29 -5.20 -0.24
N SER A 88 -8.52 -4.89 0.19
CA SER A 88 -9.04 -5.43 1.45
C SER A 88 -9.10 -6.96 1.39
N GLU A 89 -9.53 -7.51 0.25
CA GLU A 89 -9.57 -8.96 0.07
C GLU A 89 -8.18 -9.56 0.03
N LEU A 90 -7.25 -8.91 -0.67
CA LEU A 90 -5.87 -9.36 -0.72
C LEU A 90 -5.23 -9.31 0.67
N ALA A 91 -5.50 -8.25 1.42
CA ALA A 91 -4.95 -8.07 2.76
C ALA A 91 -5.39 -9.19 3.70
N GLU A 92 -6.64 -9.64 3.59
CA GLU A 92 -7.12 -10.74 4.42
C GLU A 92 -6.31 -12.01 4.18
N GLU A 93 -6.02 -12.32 2.91
CA GLU A 93 -5.22 -13.50 2.57
C GLU A 93 -3.79 -13.37 3.08
N ILE A 94 -3.23 -12.16 2.99
CA ILE A 94 -1.87 -11.89 3.47
C ILE A 94 -1.79 -12.07 5.00
N LYS A 95 -2.79 -11.56 5.72
CA LYS A 95 -2.83 -11.73 7.17
C LYS A 95 -2.93 -13.20 7.55
N ASP A 96 -3.65 -13.99 6.76
CA ASP A 96 -3.78 -15.42 7.01
C ASP A 96 -2.46 -16.16 6.86
N MET A 97 -1.51 -15.58 6.14
CA MET A 97 -0.14 -16.13 6.02
C MET A 97 0.74 -15.79 7.23
N GLY A 98 0.23 -15.02 8.17
CA GLY A 98 1.00 -14.57 9.33
C GLY A 98 1.90 -13.37 9.05
N LEU A 99 1.65 -12.65 7.97
CA LEU A 99 2.44 -11.48 7.58
C LEU A 99 1.75 -10.21 8.05
N ASN A 100 2.54 -9.19 8.42
CA ASN A 100 1.96 -7.89 8.73
C ASN A 100 1.89 -7.03 7.47
N ILE A 101 1.10 -5.96 7.55
CA ILE A 101 0.87 -5.09 6.40
C ILE A 101 1.18 -3.64 6.76
N TRP A 102 2.05 -3.03 5.96
CA TRP A 102 2.28 -1.59 5.93
C TRP A 102 1.57 -1.03 4.71
N CYS A 103 0.98 0.14 4.84
CA CYS A 103 0.28 0.76 3.73
C CYS A 103 0.61 2.25 3.70
N TYR A 104 1.01 2.74 2.54
CA TYR A 104 1.27 4.16 2.30
C TYR A 104 0.03 4.78 1.66
N SER A 105 -0.35 5.97 2.10
CA SER A 105 -1.48 6.69 1.50
C SER A 105 -1.29 8.19 1.62
N GLY A 106 -1.79 8.92 0.63
CA GLY A 106 -1.92 10.36 0.73
C GLY A 106 -3.12 10.78 1.57
N TYR A 107 -4.10 9.88 1.77
CA TYR A 107 -5.19 10.14 2.71
C TYR A 107 -4.67 10.03 4.13
N THR A 108 -5.16 10.91 5.02
CA THR A 108 -4.86 10.76 6.44
C THR A 108 -5.78 9.71 7.04
N TYR A 109 -5.36 9.19 8.20
CA TYR A 109 -6.18 8.24 8.96
C TYR A 109 -7.59 8.82 9.19
N GLU A 110 -7.65 10.10 9.57
CA GLU A 110 -8.91 10.78 9.84
C GLU A 110 -9.78 10.87 8.59
N GLU A 111 -9.16 11.21 7.45
CA GLU A 111 -9.92 11.27 6.19
C GLU A 111 -10.53 9.92 5.83
N ILE A 112 -9.78 8.84 6.04
CA ILE A 112 -10.26 7.49 5.75
C ILE A 112 -11.43 7.15 6.67
N MET A 113 -11.29 7.40 7.96
CA MET A 113 -12.33 7.08 8.94
C MET A 113 -13.60 7.90 8.70
N ASP A 114 -13.45 9.15 8.26
CA ASP A 114 -14.57 10.05 8.03
C ASP A 114 -15.19 9.90 6.63
N SER A 115 -14.60 9.05 5.78
CA SER A 115 -15.01 8.94 4.37
C SER A 115 -16.37 8.29 4.16
N ASN A 116 -16.85 7.52 5.14
CA ASN A 116 -18.04 6.68 5.02
C ASN A 116 -17.91 5.65 3.89
N ASP A 117 -16.68 5.34 3.49
CA ASP A 117 -16.39 4.36 2.46
C ASP A 117 -16.04 3.04 3.14
N GLU A 118 -16.96 2.08 3.07
CA GLU A 118 -16.79 0.79 3.75
C GLU A 118 -15.57 0.05 3.27
N SER A 119 -15.24 0.15 1.99
CA SER A 119 -14.06 -0.53 1.45
C SER A 119 -12.78 0.04 2.02
N LYS A 120 -12.68 1.36 2.12
CA LYS A 120 -11.50 2.01 2.69
C LYS A 120 -11.36 1.67 4.16
N ILE A 121 -12.45 1.69 4.90
CA ILE A 121 -12.43 1.34 6.33
C ILE A 121 -12.07 -0.13 6.51
N SER A 122 -12.58 -1.01 5.65
CA SER A 122 -12.24 -2.42 5.69
C SER A 122 -10.75 -2.66 5.45
N LEU A 123 -10.17 -2.01 4.44
CA LEU A 123 -8.74 -2.13 4.20
C LEU A 123 -7.95 -1.61 5.40
N LEU A 124 -8.32 -0.45 5.92
CA LEU A 124 -7.64 0.15 7.07
C LEU A 124 -7.63 -0.80 8.27
N SER A 125 -8.72 -1.54 8.48
CA SER A 125 -8.82 -2.48 9.61
C SER A 125 -7.83 -3.62 9.52
N LYS A 126 -7.27 -3.87 8.35
CA LYS A 126 -6.32 -4.96 8.10
C LYS A 126 -4.88 -4.48 8.03
N VAL A 127 -4.66 -3.17 8.04
CA VAL A 127 -3.33 -2.56 7.98
C VAL A 127 -2.75 -2.47 9.39
N ASP A 128 -1.53 -2.92 9.55
CA ASP A 128 -0.85 -2.87 10.84
C ASP A 128 -0.16 -1.53 11.06
N VAL A 129 0.41 -0.96 9.99
CA VAL A 129 1.05 0.36 10.05
C VAL A 129 0.63 1.17 8.83
N LEU A 130 0.09 2.35 9.08
CA LEU A 130 -0.29 3.29 8.03
C LEU A 130 0.71 4.44 8.01
N VAL A 131 1.30 4.70 6.84
CA VAL A 131 2.10 5.90 6.61
C VAL A 131 1.19 6.86 5.87
N ASP A 132 0.68 7.88 6.56
CA ASP A 132 -0.39 8.71 6.02
C ASP A 132 0.05 10.14 5.76
N GLY A 133 -0.71 10.80 4.89
CA GLY A 133 -0.51 12.19 4.55
C GLY A 133 0.12 12.36 3.18
N ARG A 134 -0.22 13.48 2.53
CA ARG A 134 0.26 13.75 1.18
C ARG A 134 1.74 14.14 1.21
N PHE A 135 2.49 13.62 0.23
CA PHE A 135 3.89 13.99 0.09
C PHE A 135 4.01 15.49 -0.17
N ASP A 136 4.92 16.12 0.57
CA ASP A 136 5.20 17.55 0.41
C ASP A 136 6.70 17.71 0.16
N ALA A 137 7.05 18.06 -1.07
CA ALA A 137 8.45 18.17 -1.49
C ALA A 137 9.21 19.22 -0.69
N SER A 138 8.52 20.25 -0.18
CA SER A 138 9.15 21.29 0.63
C SER A 138 9.52 20.82 2.03
N LYS A 139 9.04 19.63 2.43
CA LYS A 139 9.24 19.07 3.77
C LYS A 139 10.02 17.76 3.74
N LYS A 140 10.89 17.58 2.76
CA LYS A 140 11.72 16.36 2.68
C LYS A 140 12.67 16.24 3.86
N GLU A 141 13.25 17.36 4.30
CA GLU A 141 14.15 17.34 5.45
C GLU A 141 13.38 17.01 6.72
N GLY A 142 13.96 16.17 7.55
CA GLY A 142 13.32 15.78 8.80
C GLY A 142 12.23 14.75 8.66
N ALA A 143 12.07 14.16 7.47
CA ALA A 143 11.07 13.11 7.28
C ALA A 143 11.39 11.92 8.19
N PRO A 144 10.37 11.33 8.82
CA PRO A 144 10.58 10.10 9.59
C PRO A 144 11.11 9.00 8.70
N LYS A 145 11.85 8.06 9.28
CA LYS A 145 12.30 6.88 8.53
C LYS A 145 11.07 6.22 7.88
N TYR A 146 11.21 5.85 6.62
CA TYR A 146 10.17 5.25 5.78
C TYR A 146 9.14 6.23 5.23
N ALA A 147 9.12 7.48 5.64
CA ALA A 147 8.25 8.51 5.07
C ALA A 147 9.02 9.37 4.08
N GLY A 148 8.29 10.06 3.18
CA GLY A 148 8.90 10.92 2.18
C GLY A 148 9.02 12.38 2.60
N SER A 149 8.20 12.82 3.54
CA SER A 149 8.19 14.21 4.02
C SER A 149 7.83 14.27 5.49
N SER A 150 8.23 15.36 6.15
CA SER A 150 8.10 15.48 7.60
C SER A 150 6.65 15.59 8.10
N ASN A 151 5.73 15.97 7.21
CA ASN A 151 4.30 16.03 7.56
C ASN A 151 3.62 14.67 7.55
N GLN A 152 4.27 13.65 7.02
CA GLN A 152 3.70 12.29 6.99
C GLN A 152 3.92 11.61 8.34
N ARG A 153 2.94 10.80 8.73
CA ARG A 153 2.97 10.11 10.03
C ARG A 153 3.09 8.61 9.82
N ILE A 154 3.74 7.95 10.76
CA ILE A 154 3.82 6.49 10.77
C ILE A 154 2.97 6.04 11.96
N LEU A 155 1.79 5.50 11.65
CA LEU A 155 0.79 5.15 12.65
C LEU A 155 0.71 3.65 12.82
N LYS A 156 0.98 3.17 14.02
CA LYS A 156 0.79 1.75 14.34
C LYS A 156 -0.66 1.53 14.71
N LEU A 157 -1.35 0.71 13.93
CA LEU A 157 -2.78 0.46 14.09
C LEU A 157 -3.06 -0.86 14.83
N SER A 158 -2.08 -1.74 14.86
CA SER A 158 -2.24 -2.99 15.60
C SER A 158 -0.91 -3.50 16.14
#